data_9e688523e45395ba6d3b9f36f33dec8c
#
_entry.id   9e688523e45395ba6d3b9f36f33dec8c
#
_cell.length_a   1.000
_cell.length_b   1.000
_cell.length_c   1.000
_cell.angle_alpha   90.00
_cell.angle_beta   90.00
_cell.angle_gamma   90.00
#
_symmetry.space_group_name_H-M   'P 1'
#
loop_
_entity.id
_entity.type
_entity.pdbx_description
1 polymer ?
#
loop_
_entity_poly.entity_id
_entity_poly.type
_entity_poly.pdbx_seq_one_letter_code
_entity_poly.pdbx_strand_id
1 'polypeptide(L)'
;MAAGMATGKAWFKVPSAMKFNLTGKPAAWISGKDIILHIIGMIGVDGALYKSMEFVGDGIRYLTMDDRFTIANMAIEAGGKNGIFPVDDLAKQYMEEHSKRPYVVYEADEDAEYDAEYTIDLSTLKPTVSFPHLPENTRTIDEVGDVKIDQVVIGSCTNGR
;
A
#
# COMPACT_ATOMS: atom_id res chain seq x y z
N MET A 1 19.83 7.59 13.57
CA MET A 1 19.02 7.08 14.69
C MET A 1 19.47 7.63 16.06
N ALA A 2 20.74 7.49 16.47
CA ALA A 2 21.23 7.95 17.78
C ALA A 2 20.93 9.44 18.07
N ALA A 3 21.16 10.35 17.13
CA ALA A 3 20.85 11.78 17.31
C ALA A 3 19.34 12.02 17.55
N GLY A 4 18.46 11.34 16.78
CA GLY A 4 17.02 11.42 16.99
C GLY A 4 16.58 10.91 18.36
N MET A 5 17.16 9.82 18.82
CA MET A 5 16.90 9.28 20.17
C MET A 5 17.38 10.22 21.28
N ALA A 6 18.53 10.87 21.10
CA ALA A 6 19.11 11.78 22.09
C ALA A 6 18.38 13.13 22.14
N THR A 7 17.91 13.64 21.00
CA THR A 7 17.34 14.99 20.89
C THR A 7 15.82 15.02 20.77
N GLY A 8 15.20 13.88 20.48
CA GLY A 8 13.77 13.80 20.14
C GLY A 8 13.41 14.48 18.80
N LYS A 9 14.41 14.82 17.98
CA LYS A 9 14.23 15.54 16.72
C LYS A 9 14.95 14.84 15.58
N ALA A 10 14.32 14.84 14.40
CA ALA A 10 14.92 14.41 13.14
C ALA A 10 14.48 15.37 12.03
N TRP A 11 15.31 15.51 11.00
CA TRP A 11 14.93 16.22 9.79
C TRP A 11 14.63 15.20 8.68
N PHE A 12 13.69 15.52 7.84
CA PHE A 12 13.33 14.73 6.69
C PHE A 12 13.28 15.62 5.46
N LYS A 13 13.76 15.11 4.32
CA LYS A 13 13.44 15.72 3.04
C LYS A 13 11.97 15.42 2.76
N VAL A 14 11.19 16.45 2.38
CA VAL A 14 9.81 16.24 1.96
C VAL A 14 9.81 15.42 0.66
N PRO A 15 9.18 14.23 0.63
CA PRO A 15 9.09 13.44 -0.58
C PRO A 15 8.12 14.08 -1.58
N SER A 16 8.37 13.92 -2.87
CA SER A 16 7.33 14.12 -3.87
C SER A 16 6.27 13.02 -3.78
N ALA A 17 5.12 13.22 -4.41
CA ALA A 17 4.00 12.32 -4.31
C ALA A 17 3.68 11.60 -5.63
N MET A 18 3.16 10.39 -5.52
CA MET A 18 2.54 9.63 -6.61
C MET A 18 1.10 9.30 -6.22
N LYS A 19 0.18 9.38 -7.17
CA LYS A 19 -1.24 9.10 -6.94
C LYS A 19 -1.68 7.80 -7.62
N PHE A 20 -2.37 6.97 -6.87
CA PHE A 20 -2.97 5.72 -7.33
C PHE A 20 -4.49 5.81 -7.18
N ASN A 21 -5.17 6.00 -8.30
CA ASN A 21 -6.63 6.05 -8.36
C ASN A 21 -7.17 4.62 -8.48
N LEU A 22 -7.71 4.09 -7.40
CA LEU A 22 -8.29 2.76 -7.32
C LEU A 22 -9.79 2.83 -7.70
N THR A 23 -10.18 2.14 -8.75
CA THR A 23 -11.55 2.14 -9.26
C THR A 23 -12.16 0.73 -9.23
N GLY A 24 -13.46 0.65 -9.33
CA GLY A 24 -14.15 -0.65 -9.40
C GLY A 24 -14.14 -1.43 -8.09
N LYS A 25 -14.81 -2.56 -8.09
CA LYS A 25 -14.92 -3.45 -6.95
C LYS A 25 -14.03 -4.68 -7.15
N PRO A 26 -13.13 -5.00 -6.20
CA PRO A 26 -12.31 -6.20 -6.32
C PRO A 26 -13.17 -7.47 -6.36
N ALA A 27 -12.71 -8.45 -7.12
CA ALA A 27 -13.32 -9.78 -7.15
C ALA A 27 -13.16 -10.50 -5.80
N ALA A 28 -13.92 -11.57 -5.61
CA ALA A 28 -13.74 -12.41 -4.43
C ALA A 28 -12.30 -12.93 -4.35
N TRP A 29 -11.75 -12.96 -3.12
CA TRP A 29 -10.38 -13.39 -2.80
C TRP A 29 -9.26 -12.42 -3.21
N ILE A 30 -9.58 -11.26 -3.79
CA ILE A 30 -8.60 -10.18 -3.97
C ILE A 30 -8.51 -9.37 -2.67
N SER A 31 -7.32 -9.29 -2.13
CA SER A 31 -6.99 -8.58 -0.89
C SER A 31 -6.08 -7.39 -1.14
N GLY A 32 -5.84 -6.59 -0.10
CA GLY A 32 -4.84 -5.51 -0.15
C GLY A 32 -3.46 -6.00 -0.57
N LYS A 33 -3.12 -7.27 -0.27
CA LYS A 33 -1.86 -7.89 -0.69
C LYS A 33 -1.76 -8.03 -2.20
N ASP A 34 -2.81 -8.49 -2.87
CA ASP A 34 -2.83 -8.61 -4.32
C ASP A 34 -2.72 -7.25 -4.99
N ILE A 35 -3.42 -6.24 -4.44
CA ILE A 35 -3.39 -4.87 -4.95
C ILE A 35 -1.98 -4.30 -4.90
N ILE A 36 -1.32 -4.37 -3.75
CA ILE A 36 0.03 -3.80 -3.62
C ILE A 36 1.08 -4.59 -4.41
N LEU A 37 0.96 -5.91 -4.50
CA LEU A 37 1.84 -6.72 -5.35
C LEU A 37 1.66 -6.37 -6.83
N HIS A 38 0.43 -6.16 -7.30
CA HIS A 38 0.17 -5.68 -8.65
C HIS A 38 0.86 -4.32 -8.90
N ILE A 39 0.75 -3.39 -7.96
CA ILE A 39 1.40 -2.08 -8.04
C ILE A 39 2.93 -2.23 -8.09
N ILE A 40 3.52 -3.02 -7.20
CA ILE A 40 4.97 -3.25 -7.18
C ILE A 40 5.43 -3.89 -8.50
N GLY A 41 4.67 -4.86 -9.02
CA GLY A 41 4.96 -5.46 -10.32
C GLY A 41 4.89 -4.47 -11.49
N MET A 42 4.01 -3.46 -11.39
CA MET A 42 3.83 -2.44 -12.42
C MET A 42 4.93 -1.37 -12.40
N ILE A 43 5.34 -0.90 -11.21
CA ILE A 43 6.28 0.22 -11.08
C ILE A 43 7.71 -0.21 -10.70
N GLY A 44 7.90 -1.44 -10.26
CA GLY A 44 9.19 -1.97 -9.77
C GLY A 44 9.48 -1.62 -8.30
N VAL A 45 10.50 -2.27 -7.74
CA VAL A 45 10.92 -2.06 -6.34
C VAL A 45 11.50 -0.67 -6.06
N ASP A 46 11.91 0.05 -7.08
CA ASP A 46 12.43 1.42 -7.01
C ASP A 46 11.47 2.46 -7.62
N GLY A 47 10.29 2.03 -8.09
CA GLY A 47 9.34 2.90 -8.81
C GLY A 47 8.83 4.09 -8.00
N ALA A 48 8.68 3.91 -6.69
CA ALA A 48 8.30 4.97 -5.74
C ALA A 48 9.46 5.39 -4.84
N LEU A 49 10.72 5.24 -5.30
CA LEU A 49 11.89 5.54 -4.48
C LEU A 49 11.83 6.96 -3.93
N TYR A 50 11.81 7.06 -2.60
CA TYR A 50 11.72 8.30 -1.85
C TYR A 50 10.45 9.14 -2.13
N LYS A 51 9.34 8.52 -2.52
CA LYS A 51 8.07 9.18 -2.79
C LYS A 51 7.01 8.81 -1.74
N SER A 52 6.03 9.67 -1.60
CA SER A 52 4.78 9.38 -0.90
C SER A 52 3.81 8.74 -1.89
N MET A 53 3.21 7.62 -1.52
CA MET A 53 2.19 6.94 -2.34
C MET A 53 0.81 7.28 -1.78
N GLU A 54 0.00 8.01 -2.54
CA GLU A 54 -1.36 8.38 -2.17
C GLU A 54 -2.37 7.53 -2.93
N PHE A 55 -3.29 6.91 -2.20
CA PHE A 55 -4.32 6.04 -2.73
C PHE A 55 -5.67 6.76 -2.65
N VAL A 56 -6.33 6.91 -3.78
CA VAL A 56 -7.62 7.59 -3.93
C VAL A 56 -8.59 6.76 -4.77
N GLY A 57 -9.78 7.25 -4.99
CA GLY A 57 -10.74 6.66 -5.91
C GLY A 57 -11.89 5.92 -5.21
N ASP A 58 -12.90 5.60 -6.00
CA ASP A 58 -14.15 5.01 -5.50
C ASP A 58 -14.01 3.52 -5.12
N GLY A 59 -12.94 2.86 -5.56
CA GLY A 59 -12.61 1.49 -5.19
C GLY A 59 -12.24 1.34 -3.71
N ILE A 60 -11.73 2.42 -3.06
CA ILE A 60 -11.30 2.39 -1.66
C ILE A 60 -12.43 1.97 -0.70
N ARG A 61 -13.68 2.31 -1.01
CA ARG A 61 -14.83 1.94 -0.18
C ARG A 61 -15.06 0.43 -0.03
N TYR A 62 -14.43 -0.38 -0.88
CA TYR A 62 -14.49 -1.84 -0.81
C TYR A 62 -13.33 -2.46 -0.03
N LEU A 63 -12.35 -1.65 0.37
CA LEU A 63 -11.17 -2.08 1.11
C LEU A 63 -11.42 -1.96 2.61
N THR A 64 -11.16 -3.04 3.33
CA THR A 64 -11.14 -3.04 4.80
C THR A 64 -9.96 -2.20 5.32
N MET A 65 -9.95 -1.88 6.62
CA MET A 65 -8.78 -1.24 7.23
C MET A 65 -7.54 -2.12 7.15
N ASP A 66 -7.69 -3.44 7.27
CA ASP A 66 -6.57 -4.38 7.14
C ASP A 66 -5.96 -4.37 5.73
N ASP A 67 -6.80 -4.25 4.68
CA ASP A 67 -6.32 -4.08 3.31
C ASP A 67 -5.53 -2.78 3.15
N ARG A 68 -6.05 -1.66 3.68
CA ARG A 68 -5.38 -0.37 3.63
C ARG A 68 -4.05 -0.38 4.39
N PHE A 69 -4.00 -1.00 5.56
CA PHE A 69 -2.77 -1.18 6.33
C PHE A 69 -1.77 -2.05 5.59
N THR A 70 -2.21 -3.11 4.95
CA THR A 70 -1.37 -3.99 4.13
C THR A 70 -0.72 -3.19 2.99
N ILE A 71 -1.51 -2.43 2.24
CA ILE A 71 -1.04 -1.60 1.12
C ILE A 71 -0.06 -0.53 1.64
N ALA A 72 -0.43 0.19 2.71
CA ALA A 72 0.42 1.23 3.27
C ALA A 72 1.75 0.69 3.83
N ASN A 73 1.72 -0.47 4.49
CA ASN A 73 2.93 -1.12 5.01
C ASN A 73 3.87 -1.55 3.88
N MET A 74 3.33 -2.08 2.80
CA MET A 74 4.12 -2.57 1.67
C MET A 74 4.53 -1.48 0.66
N ALA A 75 4.20 -0.23 0.89
CA ALA A 75 4.71 0.89 0.09
C ALA A 75 6.25 0.92 0.08
N ILE A 76 6.89 0.48 1.15
CA ILE A 76 8.36 0.38 1.24
C ILE A 76 8.95 -0.60 0.23
N GLU A 77 8.23 -1.64 -0.16
CA GLU A 77 8.66 -2.63 -1.15
C GLU A 77 8.74 -2.04 -2.58
N ALA A 78 8.12 -0.89 -2.81
CA ALA A 78 8.26 -0.07 -4.02
C ALA A 78 9.26 1.08 -3.83
N GLY A 79 9.96 1.16 -2.69
CA GLY A 79 10.85 2.26 -2.34
C GLY A 79 10.15 3.48 -1.72
N GLY A 80 8.83 3.44 -1.53
CA GLY A 80 8.02 4.52 -0.99
C GLY A 80 8.32 4.84 0.47
N LYS A 81 8.10 6.10 0.85
CA LYS A 81 8.25 6.57 2.24
C LYS A 81 7.03 6.25 3.10
N ASN A 82 5.87 6.23 2.49
CA ASN A 82 4.60 5.91 3.14
C ASN A 82 3.54 5.56 2.09
N GLY A 83 2.42 5.00 2.57
CA GLY A 83 1.18 4.88 1.83
C GLY A 83 0.08 5.63 2.59
N ILE A 84 -0.63 6.51 1.90
CA ILE A 84 -1.66 7.38 2.48
C ILE A 84 -3.01 7.04 1.87
N PHE A 85 -4.01 6.86 2.73
CA PHE A 85 -5.41 6.71 2.35
C PHE A 85 -6.24 7.87 2.89
N PRO A 86 -7.36 8.23 2.24
CA PRO A 86 -8.26 9.24 2.76
C PRO A 86 -8.88 8.79 4.08
N VAL A 87 -9.17 9.76 4.95
CA VAL A 87 -9.83 9.52 6.23
C VAL A 87 -11.34 9.55 6.02
N ASP A 88 -11.88 8.46 5.50
CA ASP A 88 -13.32 8.26 5.32
C ASP A 88 -14.01 7.79 6.63
N ASP A 89 -15.30 7.49 6.56
CA ASP A 89 -16.08 7.08 7.73
C ASP A 89 -15.58 5.77 8.35
N LEU A 90 -15.07 4.83 7.52
CA LEU A 90 -14.48 3.59 8.01
C LEU A 90 -13.20 3.87 8.82
N ALA A 91 -12.35 4.78 8.33
CA ALA A 91 -11.12 5.16 9.05
C ALA A 91 -11.45 5.90 10.35
N LYS A 92 -12.47 6.78 10.35
CA LYS A 92 -12.93 7.47 11.57
C LYS A 92 -13.47 6.48 12.60
N GLN A 93 -14.32 5.56 12.19
CA GLN A 93 -14.85 4.52 13.07
C GLN A 93 -13.71 3.70 13.68
N TYR A 94 -12.75 3.28 12.87
CA TYR A 94 -11.58 2.55 13.37
C TYR A 94 -10.80 3.34 14.41
N MET A 95 -10.60 4.64 14.20
CA MET A 95 -9.91 5.51 15.16
C MET A 95 -10.68 5.66 16.48
N GLU A 96 -12.00 5.80 16.42
CA GLU A 96 -12.85 5.89 17.62
C GLU A 96 -12.80 4.63 18.48
N GLU A 97 -12.72 3.46 17.84
CA GLU A 97 -12.63 2.16 18.53
C GLU A 97 -11.25 1.93 19.15
N HIS A 98 -10.17 2.44 18.54
CA HIS A 98 -8.79 2.08 18.91
C HIS A 98 -7.99 3.21 19.56
N SER A 99 -8.46 4.46 19.52
CA SER A 99 -7.74 5.60 20.08
C SER A 99 -8.67 6.61 20.74
N LYS A 100 -8.22 7.14 21.89
CA LYS A 100 -8.89 8.27 22.57
C LYS A 100 -8.10 9.57 22.37
N ARG A 101 -7.03 9.55 21.57
CA ARG A 101 -6.20 10.73 21.32
C ARG A 101 -6.87 11.62 20.28
N PRO A 102 -6.81 12.95 20.45
CA PRO A 102 -7.22 13.84 19.38
C PRO A 102 -6.32 13.66 18.17
N TYR A 103 -6.90 13.72 16.99
CA TYR A 103 -6.17 13.65 15.72
C TYR A 103 -6.63 14.77 14.79
N VAL A 104 -5.78 15.11 13.83
CA VAL A 104 -6.07 16.06 12.77
C VAL A 104 -6.13 15.30 11.46
N VAL A 105 -7.17 15.55 10.67
CA VAL A 105 -7.30 15.01 9.31
C VAL A 105 -6.56 15.95 8.36
N TYR A 106 -5.69 15.37 7.53
CA TYR A 106 -5.03 16.06 6.44
C TYR A 106 -5.53 15.50 5.12
N GLU A 107 -5.81 16.37 4.20
CA GLU A 107 -6.25 16.04 2.83
C GLU A 107 -5.33 16.75 1.85
N ALA A 108 -5.26 16.25 0.62
CA ALA A 108 -4.51 16.92 -0.44
C ALA A 108 -5.21 18.24 -0.81
N ASP A 109 -4.42 19.25 -1.11
CA ASP A 109 -4.92 20.51 -1.65
C ASP A 109 -5.55 20.28 -3.05
N GLU A 110 -6.47 21.16 -3.48
CA GLU A 110 -7.15 21.03 -4.79
C GLU A 110 -6.17 21.13 -5.96
N ASP A 111 -5.07 21.83 -5.76
CA ASP A 111 -3.99 22.04 -6.72
C ASP A 111 -2.74 21.17 -6.45
N ALA A 112 -2.89 20.09 -5.68
CA ALA A 112 -1.78 19.19 -5.38
C ALA A 112 -1.17 18.59 -6.66
N GLU A 113 0.15 18.67 -6.76
CA GLU A 113 0.92 18.14 -7.89
C GLU A 113 1.49 16.76 -7.56
N TYR A 114 1.46 15.86 -8.56
CA TYR A 114 1.99 14.50 -8.44
C TYR A 114 3.02 14.23 -9.55
N ASP A 115 4.12 13.57 -9.19
CA ASP A 115 5.15 13.15 -10.15
C ASP A 115 4.62 12.10 -11.15
N ALA A 116 3.66 11.28 -10.72
CA ALA A 116 3.00 10.31 -11.56
C ALA A 116 1.61 9.98 -11.00
N GLU A 117 0.68 9.67 -11.90
CA GLU A 117 -0.67 9.22 -11.57
C GLU A 117 -0.98 7.92 -12.29
N TYR A 118 -1.54 6.95 -11.57
CA TYR A 118 -1.94 5.66 -12.10
C TYR A 118 -3.40 5.40 -11.78
N THR A 119 -4.12 4.78 -12.70
CA THR A 119 -5.49 4.30 -12.45
C THR A 119 -5.49 2.78 -12.53
N ILE A 120 -6.04 2.14 -11.50
CA ILE A 120 -6.09 0.70 -11.35
C ILE A 120 -7.54 0.29 -11.15
N ASP A 121 -8.05 -0.52 -12.07
CA ASP A 121 -9.37 -1.11 -11.95
C ASP A 121 -9.27 -2.41 -11.13
N LEU A 122 -9.71 -2.33 -9.88
CA LEU A 122 -9.69 -3.45 -8.94
C LEU A 122 -10.51 -4.65 -9.42
N SER A 123 -11.50 -4.43 -10.29
CA SER A 123 -12.34 -5.50 -10.82
C SER A 123 -11.61 -6.43 -11.79
N THR A 124 -10.50 -5.97 -12.34
CA THR A 124 -9.69 -6.74 -13.30
C THR A 124 -8.54 -7.52 -12.65
N LEU A 125 -8.28 -7.25 -11.38
CA LEU A 125 -7.18 -7.89 -10.67
C LEU A 125 -7.44 -9.38 -10.45
N LYS A 126 -6.36 -10.14 -10.51
CA LYS A 126 -6.33 -11.57 -10.20
C LYS A 126 -5.42 -11.83 -9.01
N PRO A 127 -5.63 -12.94 -8.28
CA PRO A 127 -4.71 -13.34 -7.22
C PRO A 127 -3.27 -13.35 -7.74
N THR A 128 -2.39 -12.68 -7.01
CA THR A 128 -1.03 -12.37 -7.45
C THR A 128 -0.01 -12.97 -6.50
N VAL A 129 1.07 -13.50 -7.04
CA VAL A 129 2.20 -14.04 -6.30
C VAL A 129 3.52 -13.46 -6.84
N SER A 130 4.46 -13.21 -5.95
CA SER A 130 5.81 -12.77 -6.34
C SER A 130 6.77 -13.94 -6.32
N PHE A 131 7.58 -14.04 -7.37
CA PHE A 131 8.64 -15.01 -7.50
C PHE A 131 9.99 -14.46 -6.99
N PRO A 132 10.93 -15.33 -6.61
CA PRO A 132 12.28 -14.87 -6.25
C PRO A 132 12.93 -14.11 -7.41
N HIS A 133 13.81 -13.14 -7.13
CA HIS A 133 14.26 -12.77 -5.79
C HIS A 133 13.71 -11.40 -5.34
N LEU A 134 12.91 -10.75 -6.17
CA LEU A 134 12.36 -9.40 -5.89
C LEU A 134 10.84 -9.44 -5.88
N PRO A 135 10.17 -8.64 -5.03
CA PRO A 135 8.70 -8.58 -4.97
C PRO A 135 8.06 -8.08 -6.27
N GLU A 136 8.78 -7.41 -7.15
CA GLU A 136 8.30 -6.99 -8.48
C GLU A 136 8.15 -8.15 -9.48
N ASN A 137 8.75 -9.30 -9.21
CA ASN A 137 8.60 -10.50 -10.05
C ASN A 137 7.22 -11.12 -9.88
N THR A 138 6.18 -10.32 -10.07
CA THR A 138 4.78 -10.71 -9.87
C THR A 138 4.25 -11.51 -11.07
N ARG A 139 3.38 -12.46 -10.75
CA ARG A 139 2.57 -13.20 -11.72
C ARG A 139 1.17 -13.40 -11.16
N THR A 140 0.19 -13.46 -12.03
CA THR A 140 -1.13 -13.94 -11.62
C THR A 140 -1.10 -15.44 -11.39
N ILE A 141 -1.97 -15.95 -10.54
CA ILE A 141 -1.99 -17.39 -10.22
C ILE A 141 -2.18 -18.27 -11.45
N ASP A 142 -2.86 -17.77 -12.48
CA ASP A 142 -3.09 -18.47 -13.74
C ASP A 142 -1.80 -18.68 -14.54
N GLU A 143 -0.76 -17.88 -14.27
CA GLU A 143 0.54 -17.94 -14.95
C GLU A 143 1.55 -18.79 -14.18
N VAL A 144 1.17 -19.27 -13.00
CA VAL A 144 2.01 -20.12 -12.16
C VAL A 144 1.76 -21.58 -12.52
N GLY A 145 2.81 -22.27 -13.02
CA GLY A 145 2.76 -23.70 -13.24
C GLY A 145 2.86 -24.51 -11.93
N ASP A 146 3.06 -25.81 -12.08
CA ASP A 146 3.25 -26.69 -10.92
C ASP A 146 4.54 -26.34 -10.18
N VAL A 147 4.41 -25.82 -8.98
CA VAL A 147 5.54 -25.51 -8.09
C VAL A 147 5.45 -26.40 -6.87
N LYS A 148 6.47 -27.25 -6.69
CA LYS A 148 6.58 -28.05 -5.48
C LYS A 148 6.95 -27.16 -4.30
N ILE A 149 6.16 -27.24 -3.23
CA ILE A 149 6.39 -26.51 -1.98
C ILE A 149 6.90 -27.48 -0.94
N ASP A 150 8.09 -27.21 -0.39
CA ASP A 150 8.70 -28.02 0.68
C ASP A 150 8.51 -27.36 2.06
N GLN A 151 8.34 -26.04 2.10
CA GLN A 151 8.14 -25.28 3.34
C GLN A 151 7.23 -24.08 3.11
N VAL A 152 6.37 -23.80 4.08
CA VAL A 152 5.52 -22.60 4.12
C VAL A 152 5.85 -21.79 5.36
N VAL A 153 6.03 -20.47 5.19
CA VAL A 153 6.22 -19.52 6.29
C VAL A 153 5.09 -18.50 6.27
N ILE A 154 4.43 -18.34 7.40
CA ILE A 154 3.40 -17.32 7.61
C ILE A 154 3.91 -16.36 8.68
N GLY A 155 4.05 -15.08 8.34
CA GLY A 155 4.62 -14.11 9.26
C GLY A 155 5.08 -12.84 8.56
N SER A 156 6.05 -12.16 9.17
CA SER A 156 6.65 -10.91 8.73
C SER A 156 5.89 -9.65 9.17
N CYS A 157 6.32 -8.47 8.68
CA CYS A 157 5.79 -7.17 9.11
C CYS A 157 4.33 -6.96 8.69
N THR A 158 3.94 -7.53 7.55
CA THR A 158 2.59 -7.42 7.00
C THR A 158 1.78 -8.65 7.37
N ASN A 159 0.70 -8.45 8.11
CA ASN A 159 -0.25 -9.50 8.51
C ASN A 159 0.39 -10.67 9.31
N GLY A 160 1.50 -10.42 9.99
CA GLY A 160 2.25 -11.41 10.76
C GLY A 160 1.75 -11.67 12.17
N ARG A 161 0.47 -11.46 12.44
CA ARG A 161 -0.17 -11.69 13.76
C ARG A 161 -0.67 -13.12 13.90
#